data_8ae3118750310662e784ac6c976586dc
#
_entry.id   8ae3118750310662e784ac6c976586dc
#
_cell.length_a   1.000
_cell.length_b   1.000
_cell.length_c   1.000
_cell.angle_alpha   90.00
_cell.angle_beta   90.00
_cell.angle_gamma   90.00
#
_symmetry.space_group_name_H-M   'P 1'
#
loop_
_entity.id
_entity.type
_entity.pdbx_description
1 polymer ?
#
loop_
_entity_poly.entity_id
_entity_poly.type
_entity_poly.pdbx_seq_one_letter_code
_entity_poly.pdbx_strand_id
1 'polypeptide(L)'
;MKNIIIFGGAGFIGTNLTKRLLDEGNKIICVDNLFTGRKSNIQQFLDNKNYFWIKQDITKDECNKVLDVLITDTLKGKVEEIYNLACPASPPKYQINPIYTIHTSLAVEYICELAIKYDAKMLHSSTSEVYGDPDEFHHPQKETYRGNVNTMGPRACYDEGKRIAETIIYEYIKKGCKAKVIRIFNTYGPYMDPNDGRVVSNFICQMIRNEDVTIYGDGSQTRSFQYIDDLLDAMRVMMDTEDDFYGPVNIGSPYEFSMKELAELVFKLIPQSTSKIIFTELPKDDPKQRQADITKLKEKTGWQPKVKLFDGLEKTIEYFRKELVK
;
A
#
# COMPACT_ATOMS: atom_id res chain seq x y z
N MET A 1 -24.91 2.28 -1.63
CA MET A 1 -24.22 1.52 -2.72
C MET A 1 -23.54 2.53 -3.64
N LYS A 2 -22.20 2.50 -3.70
CA LYS A 2 -21.37 3.36 -4.57
C LYS A 2 -20.80 2.52 -5.70
N ASN A 3 -20.46 3.14 -6.81
CA ASN A 3 -19.70 2.58 -7.91
C ASN A 3 -18.24 3.00 -7.75
N ILE A 4 -17.35 2.04 -7.62
CA ILE A 4 -15.96 2.26 -7.19
C ILE A 4 -14.99 1.63 -8.19
N ILE A 5 -13.93 2.33 -8.52
CA ILE A 5 -12.83 1.78 -9.32
C ILE A 5 -11.60 1.60 -8.41
N ILE A 6 -10.97 0.43 -8.47
CA ILE A 6 -9.74 0.13 -7.74
C ILE A 6 -8.65 -0.27 -8.73
N PHE A 7 -7.68 0.60 -8.97
CA PHE A 7 -6.47 0.29 -9.69
C PHE A 7 -5.48 -0.41 -8.74
N GLY A 8 -4.95 -1.57 -9.13
CA GLY A 8 -4.12 -2.42 -8.28
C GLY A 8 -4.94 -3.28 -7.31
N GLY A 9 -6.18 -3.65 -7.68
CA GLY A 9 -7.09 -4.37 -6.79
C GLY A 9 -6.72 -5.82 -6.50
N ALA A 10 -5.81 -6.45 -7.28
CA ALA A 10 -5.30 -7.81 -7.03
C ALA A 10 -4.04 -7.82 -6.12
N GLY A 11 -3.54 -6.65 -5.73
CA GLY A 11 -2.46 -6.50 -4.76
C GLY A 11 -2.93 -6.69 -3.32
N PHE A 12 -1.98 -6.64 -2.36
CA PHE A 12 -2.24 -6.81 -0.94
C PHE A 12 -3.32 -5.85 -0.40
N ILE A 13 -3.09 -4.55 -0.52
CA ILE A 13 -4.02 -3.52 -0.02
C ILE A 13 -5.33 -3.56 -0.82
N GLY A 14 -5.23 -3.66 -2.16
CA GLY A 14 -6.37 -3.66 -3.06
C GLY A 14 -7.36 -4.81 -2.79
N THR A 15 -6.85 -6.01 -2.49
CA THR A 15 -7.69 -7.17 -2.15
C THR A 15 -8.46 -6.96 -0.84
N ASN A 16 -7.77 -6.49 0.20
CA ASN A 16 -8.42 -6.21 1.49
C ASN A 16 -9.46 -5.09 1.36
N LEU A 17 -9.14 -4.02 0.61
CA LEU A 17 -10.08 -2.93 0.34
C LEU A 17 -11.28 -3.41 -0.48
N THR A 18 -11.06 -4.20 -1.53
CA THR A 18 -12.12 -4.81 -2.35
C THR A 18 -13.09 -5.61 -1.48
N LYS A 19 -12.54 -6.47 -0.61
CA LYS A 19 -13.36 -7.27 0.30
C LYS A 19 -14.27 -6.39 1.16
N ARG A 20 -13.68 -5.41 1.85
CA ARG A 20 -14.42 -4.47 2.72
C ARG A 20 -15.51 -3.73 1.95
N LEU A 21 -15.19 -3.17 0.79
CA LEU A 21 -16.14 -2.38 0.01
C LEU A 21 -17.28 -3.23 -0.58
N LEU A 22 -17.02 -4.49 -0.95
CA LEU A 22 -18.07 -5.43 -1.35
C LEU A 22 -18.98 -5.82 -0.18
N ASP A 23 -18.42 -6.04 1.01
CA ASP A 23 -19.17 -6.32 2.24
C ASP A 23 -20.06 -5.12 2.62
N GLU A 24 -19.65 -3.88 2.31
CA GLU A 24 -20.46 -2.66 2.43
C GLU A 24 -21.56 -2.53 1.34
N GLY A 25 -21.64 -3.49 0.40
CA GLY A 25 -22.66 -3.51 -0.65
C GLY A 25 -22.37 -2.64 -1.87
N ASN A 26 -21.11 -2.21 -2.09
CA ASN A 26 -20.72 -1.40 -3.23
C ASN A 26 -20.48 -2.24 -4.49
N LYS A 27 -20.50 -1.58 -5.68
CA LYS A 27 -20.05 -2.16 -6.95
C LYS A 27 -18.61 -1.76 -7.23
N ILE A 28 -17.79 -2.73 -7.67
CA ILE A 28 -16.35 -2.53 -7.85
C ILE A 28 -15.90 -2.95 -9.23
N ILE A 29 -15.22 -2.05 -9.94
CA ILE A 29 -14.36 -2.40 -11.07
C ILE A 29 -12.91 -2.46 -10.54
N CYS A 30 -12.30 -3.65 -10.62
CA CYS A 30 -10.90 -3.88 -10.31
C CYS A 30 -10.07 -3.87 -11.59
N VAL A 31 -9.10 -2.98 -11.68
CA VAL A 31 -8.14 -2.89 -12.78
C VAL A 31 -6.78 -3.36 -12.28
N ASP A 32 -6.27 -4.47 -12.82
CA ASP A 32 -4.97 -5.02 -12.42
C ASP A 32 -4.40 -5.89 -13.54
N ASN A 33 -3.14 -5.69 -13.92
CA ASN A 33 -2.46 -6.47 -14.93
C ASN A 33 -1.78 -7.74 -14.39
N LEU A 34 -1.81 -7.93 -13.08
CA LEU A 34 -1.14 -9.00 -12.33
C LEU A 34 0.40 -8.98 -12.43
N PHE A 35 1.00 -7.81 -12.64
CA PHE A 35 2.47 -7.70 -12.63
C PHE A 35 3.05 -8.01 -11.23
N THR A 36 2.42 -7.49 -10.17
CA THR A 36 2.72 -7.83 -8.77
C THR A 36 1.48 -8.32 -8.02
N GLY A 37 0.30 -8.08 -8.57
CA GLY A 37 -0.97 -8.60 -8.07
C GLY A 37 -1.08 -10.12 -8.29
N ARG A 38 -1.88 -10.80 -7.47
CA ARG A 38 -2.05 -12.24 -7.51
C ARG A 38 -3.49 -12.60 -7.89
N LYS A 39 -3.66 -13.46 -8.93
CA LYS A 39 -5.00 -13.93 -9.31
C LYS A 39 -5.70 -14.67 -8.17
N SER A 40 -4.94 -15.42 -7.34
CA SER A 40 -5.45 -16.10 -6.15
C SER A 40 -6.13 -15.15 -5.14
N ASN A 41 -5.66 -13.90 -5.04
CA ASN A 41 -6.23 -12.90 -4.15
C ASN A 41 -7.66 -12.51 -4.54
N ILE A 42 -7.93 -12.38 -5.86
CA ILE A 42 -9.23 -11.94 -6.39
C ILE A 42 -10.18 -13.10 -6.72
N GLN A 43 -9.70 -14.34 -6.72
CA GLN A 43 -10.52 -15.53 -7.08
C GLN A 43 -11.82 -15.61 -6.25
N GLN A 44 -11.76 -15.23 -4.98
CA GLN A 44 -12.91 -15.22 -4.07
C GLN A 44 -14.03 -14.24 -4.44
N PHE A 45 -13.76 -13.28 -5.33
CA PHE A 45 -14.71 -12.23 -5.73
C PHE A 45 -15.33 -12.47 -7.11
N LEU A 46 -14.78 -13.38 -7.93
CA LEU A 46 -15.16 -13.51 -9.34
C LEU A 46 -16.63 -13.87 -9.55
N ASP A 47 -17.25 -14.59 -8.60
CA ASP A 47 -18.68 -14.95 -8.66
C ASP A 47 -19.60 -13.89 -8.03
N ASN A 48 -19.05 -12.79 -7.50
CA ASN A 48 -19.83 -11.71 -6.92
C ASN A 48 -20.38 -10.81 -8.02
N LYS A 49 -21.71 -10.69 -8.14
CA LYS A 49 -22.40 -9.86 -9.15
C LYS A 49 -22.06 -8.37 -9.13
N ASN A 50 -21.45 -7.89 -8.04
CA ASN A 50 -21.02 -6.51 -7.86
C ASN A 50 -19.51 -6.32 -8.07
N TYR A 51 -18.78 -7.36 -8.51
CA TYR A 51 -17.35 -7.30 -8.76
C TYR A 51 -17.01 -7.57 -10.21
N PHE A 52 -16.24 -6.69 -10.83
CA PHE A 52 -15.83 -6.76 -12.22
C PHE A 52 -14.33 -6.59 -12.31
N TRP A 53 -13.59 -7.63 -12.70
CA TRP A 53 -12.16 -7.54 -12.89
C TRP A 53 -11.80 -7.45 -14.36
N ILE A 54 -10.93 -6.49 -14.69
CA ILE A 54 -10.30 -6.38 -15.99
C ILE A 54 -8.78 -6.49 -15.86
N LYS A 55 -8.20 -7.38 -16.68
CA LYS A 55 -6.75 -7.52 -16.78
C LYS A 55 -6.22 -6.47 -17.74
N GLN A 56 -5.92 -5.28 -17.20
CA GLN A 56 -5.41 -4.15 -17.99
C GLN A 56 -4.24 -3.48 -17.31
N ASP A 57 -3.34 -2.92 -18.13
CA ASP A 57 -2.19 -2.15 -17.70
C ASP A 57 -2.52 -0.66 -17.80
N ILE A 58 -2.48 0.06 -16.66
CA ILE A 58 -2.80 1.49 -16.60
C ILE A 58 -1.84 2.38 -17.39
N THR A 59 -0.69 1.84 -17.80
CA THR A 59 0.29 2.56 -18.63
C THR A 59 -0.03 2.48 -20.13
N LYS A 60 -1.13 1.83 -20.51
CA LYS A 60 -1.51 1.58 -21.89
C LYS A 60 -2.85 2.23 -22.24
N ASP A 61 -2.93 2.87 -23.40
CA ASP A 61 -4.15 3.54 -23.90
C ASP A 61 -5.36 2.61 -24.05
N GLU A 62 -5.11 1.31 -24.25
CA GLU A 62 -6.16 0.28 -24.31
C GLU A 62 -6.93 0.17 -23.00
N CYS A 63 -6.25 0.40 -21.86
CA CYS A 63 -6.90 0.40 -20.55
C CYS A 63 -8.04 1.42 -20.51
N ASN A 64 -7.82 2.61 -21.03
CA ASN A 64 -8.77 3.72 -21.04
C ASN A 64 -10.04 3.35 -21.82
N LYS A 65 -9.87 2.77 -23.00
CA LYS A 65 -10.99 2.38 -23.88
C LYS A 65 -11.84 1.28 -23.26
N VAL A 66 -11.18 0.23 -22.74
CA VAL A 66 -11.87 -0.90 -22.08
C VAL A 66 -12.61 -0.44 -20.83
N LEU A 67 -11.98 0.41 -20.05
CA LEU A 67 -12.57 0.92 -18.82
C LEU A 67 -13.79 1.82 -19.08
N ASP A 68 -13.74 2.70 -20.07
CA ASP A 68 -14.88 3.56 -20.45
C ASP A 68 -16.11 2.74 -20.87
N VAL A 69 -15.90 1.68 -21.66
CA VAL A 69 -16.99 0.76 -22.05
C VAL A 69 -17.58 0.09 -20.81
N LEU A 70 -16.71 -0.44 -19.92
CA LEU A 70 -17.18 -1.15 -18.74
C LEU A 70 -17.90 -0.22 -17.74
N ILE A 71 -17.43 1.01 -17.58
CA ILE A 71 -18.12 2.02 -16.73
C ILE A 71 -19.52 2.29 -17.32
N THR A 72 -19.65 2.47 -18.63
CA THR A 72 -20.92 2.72 -19.28
C THR A 72 -21.88 1.55 -19.08
N ASP A 73 -21.44 0.34 -19.40
CA ASP A 73 -22.30 -0.85 -19.44
C ASP A 73 -22.65 -1.34 -18.02
N THR A 74 -21.69 -1.29 -17.10
CA THR A 74 -21.82 -1.90 -15.77
C THR A 74 -22.25 -0.89 -14.70
N LEU A 75 -21.66 0.32 -14.72
CA LEU A 75 -21.88 1.36 -13.71
C LEU A 75 -22.85 2.45 -14.20
N LYS A 76 -23.41 2.30 -15.43
CA LYS A 76 -24.33 3.26 -16.06
C LYS A 76 -23.74 4.68 -16.13
N GLY A 77 -22.46 4.76 -16.42
CA GLY A 77 -21.74 6.03 -16.59
C GLY A 77 -21.50 6.81 -15.29
N LYS A 78 -21.63 6.19 -14.12
CA LYS A 78 -21.44 6.85 -12.83
C LYS A 78 -20.33 6.19 -12.03
N VAL A 79 -19.37 7.00 -11.55
CA VAL A 79 -18.28 6.58 -10.64
C VAL A 79 -18.25 7.56 -9.47
N GLU A 80 -18.33 7.07 -8.25
CA GLU A 80 -18.28 7.91 -7.05
C GLU A 80 -16.90 7.96 -6.41
N GLU A 81 -16.16 6.83 -6.43
CA GLU A 81 -14.84 6.76 -5.79
C GLU A 81 -13.83 6.02 -6.67
N ILE A 82 -12.60 6.49 -6.63
CA ILE A 82 -11.46 5.86 -7.32
C ILE A 82 -10.34 5.68 -6.30
N TYR A 83 -9.80 4.46 -6.21
CA TYR A 83 -8.63 4.15 -5.40
C TYR A 83 -7.46 3.78 -6.31
N ASN A 84 -6.40 4.59 -6.28
CA ASN A 84 -5.17 4.31 -7.02
C ASN A 84 -4.14 3.65 -6.11
N LEU A 85 -4.05 2.32 -6.22
CA LEU A 85 -3.08 1.48 -5.50
C LEU A 85 -2.11 0.79 -6.48
N ALA A 86 -2.21 1.09 -7.77
CA ALA A 86 -1.41 0.45 -8.81
C ALA A 86 0.01 1.03 -8.85
N CYS A 87 0.95 0.30 -8.27
CA CYS A 87 2.39 0.49 -8.42
C CYS A 87 3.10 -0.73 -7.77
N PRO A 88 4.17 -1.27 -8.37
CA PRO A 88 5.07 -2.16 -7.64
C PRO A 88 5.61 -1.46 -6.40
N ALA A 89 5.50 -2.06 -5.21
CA ALA A 89 5.72 -1.35 -3.94
C ALA A 89 6.74 -1.99 -3.00
N SER A 90 7.24 -3.19 -3.29
CA SER A 90 8.33 -3.79 -2.51
C SER A 90 9.66 -3.73 -3.27
N PRO A 91 10.80 -3.58 -2.58
CA PRO A 91 12.11 -3.45 -3.23
C PRO A 91 12.41 -4.52 -4.27
N PRO A 92 12.18 -5.83 -4.02
CA PRO A 92 12.40 -6.84 -5.04
C PRO A 92 11.49 -6.67 -6.27
N LYS A 93 10.28 -6.11 -6.11
CA LYS A 93 9.29 -6.03 -7.19
C LYS A 93 9.48 -4.77 -8.06
N TYR A 94 9.70 -3.59 -7.47
CA TYR A 94 9.89 -2.37 -8.28
C TYR A 94 11.25 -2.32 -8.99
N GLN A 95 12.23 -3.11 -8.54
CA GLN A 95 13.54 -3.24 -9.19
C GLN A 95 13.56 -4.24 -10.35
N ILE A 96 12.54 -5.10 -10.53
CA ILE A 96 12.44 -6.01 -11.70
C ILE A 96 12.41 -5.21 -13.00
N ASN A 97 11.62 -4.14 -13.02
CA ASN A 97 11.52 -3.23 -14.16
C ASN A 97 11.38 -1.78 -13.67
N PRO A 98 12.51 -1.10 -13.38
CA PRO A 98 12.49 0.25 -12.82
C PRO A 98 11.79 1.28 -13.71
N ILE A 99 11.96 1.20 -15.02
CA ILE A 99 11.30 2.10 -15.97
C ILE A 99 9.80 1.90 -15.96
N TYR A 100 9.33 0.65 -15.90
CA TYR A 100 7.91 0.36 -15.76
C TYR A 100 7.34 0.91 -14.46
N THR A 101 8.08 0.82 -13.35
CA THR A 101 7.68 1.41 -12.06
C THR A 101 7.48 2.93 -12.17
N ILE A 102 8.38 3.63 -12.86
CA ILE A 102 8.23 5.07 -13.14
C ILE A 102 6.96 5.32 -13.97
N HIS A 103 6.77 4.61 -15.08
CA HIS A 103 5.59 4.78 -15.93
C HIS A 103 4.28 4.52 -15.19
N THR A 104 4.25 3.53 -14.29
CA THR A 104 3.07 3.26 -13.46
C THR A 104 2.75 4.44 -12.52
N SER A 105 3.77 5.10 -11.99
CA SER A 105 3.59 6.31 -11.17
C SER A 105 3.09 7.50 -12.00
N LEU A 106 3.60 7.69 -13.21
CA LEU A 106 3.16 8.74 -14.13
C LEU A 106 1.71 8.53 -14.61
N ALA A 107 1.24 7.30 -14.71
CA ALA A 107 -0.13 6.98 -15.10
C ALA A 107 -1.21 7.55 -14.15
N VAL A 108 -0.81 8.14 -13.01
CA VAL A 108 -1.71 8.89 -12.13
C VAL A 108 -2.37 10.07 -12.85
N GLU A 109 -1.74 10.63 -13.88
CA GLU A 109 -2.30 11.69 -14.73
C GLU A 109 -3.65 11.26 -15.31
N TYR A 110 -3.68 10.12 -15.99
CA TYR A 110 -4.91 9.53 -16.52
C TYR A 110 -5.99 9.32 -15.44
N ILE A 111 -5.58 8.88 -14.25
CA ILE A 111 -6.54 8.63 -13.16
C ILE A 111 -7.14 9.95 -12.65
N CYS A 112 -6.37 11.04 -12.61
CA CYS A 112 -6.88 12.37 -12.31
C CYS A 112 -7.88 12.87 -13.37
N GLU A 113 -7.59 12.64 -14.66
CA GLU A 113 -8.52 12.97 -15.76
C GLU A 113 -9.81 12.16 -15.65
N LEU A 114 -9.71 10.87 -15.34
CA LEU A 114 -10.86 10.01 -15.10
C LEU A 114 -11.71 10.52 -13.91
N ALA A 115 -11.06 10.92 -12.81
CA ALA A 115 -11.75 11.47 -11.65
C ALA A 115 -12.51 12.77 -11.98
N ILE A 116 -11.90 13.68 -12.76
CA ILE A 116 -12.57 14.89 -13.24
C ILE A 116 -13.74 14.54 -14.17
N LYS A 117 -13.53 13.65 -15.14
CA LYS A 117 -14.55 13.23 -16.12
C LYS A 117 -15.83 12.73 -15.47
N TYR A 118 -15.73 12.00 -14.38
CA TYR A 118 -16.87 11.38 -13.67
C TYR A 118 -17.27 12.14 -12.40
N ASP A 119 -16.66 13.28 -12.11
CA ASP A 119 -16.82 14.01 -10.83
C ASP A 119 -16.60 13.12 -9.60
N ALA A 120 -15.71 12.14 -9.72
CA ALA A 120 -15.41 11.16 -8.71
C ALA A 120 -14.36 11.67 -7.71
N LYS A 121 -14.50 11.30 -6.44
CA LYS A 121 -13.44 11.50 -5.46
C LYS A 121 -12.39 10.40 -5.62
N MET A 122 -11.09 10.77 -5.67
CA MET A 122 -10.02 9.79 -5.78
C MET A 122 -9.09 9.80 -4.57
N LEU A 123 -8.54 8.63 -4.23
CA LEU A 123 -7.48 8.48 -3.25
C LEU A 123 -6.25 7.84 -3.90
N HIS A 124 -5.11 8.49 -3.74
CA HIS A 124 -3.82 7.98 -4.20
C HIS A 124 -2.96 7.48 -3.04
N SER A 125 -2.48 6.24 -3.18
CA SER A 125 -1.49 5.67 -2.27
C SER A 125 -0.09 6.17 -2.60
N SER A 126 0.35 7.21 -1.91
CA SER A 126 1.75 7.56 -1.79
C SER A 126 2.42 6.70 -0.70
N THR A 127 3.62 7.03 -0.30
CA THR A 127 4.44 6.18 0.56
C THR A 127 5.31 7.00 1.49
N SER A 128 5.73 6.40 2.62
CA SER A 128 6.78 6.97 3.47
C SER A 128 8.15 7.05 2.78
N GLU A 129 8.34 6.35 1.65
CA GLU A 129 9.60 6.39 0.89
C GLU A 129 9.89 7.79 0.30
N VAL A 130 8.85 8.64 0.13
CA VAL A 130 9.03 10.05 -0.29
C VAL A 130 9.89 10.87 0.66
N TYR A 131 10.06 10.39 1.89
CA TYR A 131 10.93 11.00 2.90
C TYR A 131 12.41 10.60 2.78
N GLY A 132 12.72 9.53 2.05
CA GLY A 132 14.07 9.00 1.90
C GLY A 132 14.67 8.54 3.23
N ASP A 133 15.93 8.94 3.51
CA ASP A 133 16.64 8.69 4.76
C ASP A 133 16.65 9.98 5.60
N PRO A 134 15.67 10.17 6.51
CA PRO A 134 15.58 11.36 7.33
C PRO A 134 16.66 11.39 8.41
N ASP A 135 17.13 12.59 8.74
CA ASP A 135 18.00 12.82 9.89
C ASP A 135 17.22 12.73 11.22
N GLU A 136 17.95 12.79 12.33
CA GLU A 136 17.39 12.67 13.68
C GLU A 136 16.37 13.78 14.02
N PHE A 137 16.50 14.98 13.41
CA PHE A 137 15.59 16.11 13.67
C PHE A 137 14.23 15.93 12.97
N HIS A 138 14.17 15.05 11.97
CA HIS A 138 12.94 14.74 11.21
C HIS A 138 12.36 13.37 11.57
N HIS A 139 12.57 12.93 12.81
CA HIS A 139 12.01 11.71 13.37
C HIS A 139 11.15 12.02 14.60
N PRO A 140 9.86 11.61 14.66
CA PRO A 140 9.06 10.95 13.60
C PRO A 140 8.81 11.88 12.39
N GLN A 141 8.59 11.26 11.20
CA GLN A 141 8.41 12.00 9.95
C GLN A 141 7.07 12.72 9.93
N LYS A 142 7.11 14.04 9.77
CA LYS A 142 5.94 14.91 9.55
C LYS A 142 5.75 15.20 8.07
N GLU A 143 4.51 15.48 7.64
CA GLU A 143 4.20 15.77 6.23
C GLU A 143 4.87 17.05 5.71
N THR A 144 5.29 17.94 6.60
CA THR A 144 6.04 19.17 6.27
C THR A 144 7.50 18.90 5.90
N TYR A 145 8.06 17.73 6.24
CA TYR A 145 9.40 17.34 5.84
C TYR A 145 9.45 17.03 4.35
N ARG A 146 10.35 17.68 3.62
CA ARG A 146 10.44 17.58 2.16
C ARG A 146 11.17 16.33 1.66
N GLY A 147 11.85 15.62 2.55
CA GLY A 147 12.54 14.39 2.25
C GLY A 147 14.02 14.56 1.85
N ASN A 148 14.75 13.45 2.00
CA ASN A 148 16.16 13.29 1.61
C ASN A 148 16.29 12.00 0.78
N VAL A 149 15.88 12.08 -0.50
CA VAL A 149 15.85 10.94 -1.42
C VAL A 149 17.11 10.93 -2.28
N ASN A 150 17.74 9.76 -2.45
CA ASN A 150 18.81 9.55 -3.39
C ASN A 150 18.25 9.34 -4.80
N THR A 151 18.28 10.39 -5.64
CA THR A 151 17.71 10.38 -6.99
C THR A 151 18.45 9.46 -7.98
N MET A 152 19.67 9.01 -7.66
CA MET A 152 20.50 8.11 -8.49
C MET A 152 20.73 6.75 -7.82
N GLY A 153 19.92 6.42 -6.80
CA GLY A 153 19.99 5.17 -6.07
C GLY A 153 19.14 4.04 -6.65
N PRO A 154 19.30 2.81 -6.15
CA PRO A 154 18.55 1.65 -6.62
C PRO A 154 17.04 1.71 -6.29
N ARG A 155 16.63 2.60 -5.38
CA ARG A 155 15.25 2.83 -4.96
C ARG A 155 14.58 3.99 -5.69
N ALA A 156 15.37 4.83 -6.38
CA ALA A 156 14.92 6.10 -6.98
C ALA A 156 13.70 5.95 -7.91
N CYS A 157 13.62 4.85 -8.67
CA CYS A 157 12.49 4.62 -9.57
C CYS A 157 11.12 4.60 -8.85
N TYR A 158 11.09 4.11 -7.62
CA TYR A 158 9.89 4.10 -6.79
C TYR A 158 9.73 5.39 -5.99
N ASP A 159 10.78 5.82 -5.30
CA ASP A 159 10.76 6.96 -4.40
C ASP A 159 10.42 8.26 -5.17
N GLU A 160 11.17 8.55 -6.25
CA GLU A 160 10.91 9.72 -7.11
C GLU A 160 9.64 9.54 -7.95
N GLY A 161 9.32 8.31 -8.36
CA GLY A 161 8.05 8.00 -9.02
C GLY A 161 6.83 8.40 -8.15
N LYS A 162 6.87 8.12 -6.85
CA LYS A 162 5.80 8.52 -5.92
C LYS A 162 5.82 10.03 -5.65
N ARG A 163 6.98 10.66 -5.58
CA ARG A 163 7.11 12.12 -5.42
C ARG A 163 6.53 12.87 -6.61
N ILE A 164 6.85 12.47 -7.83
CA ILE A 164 6.27 13.10 -9.03
C ILE A 164 4.77 12.86 -9.14
N ALA A 165 4.25 11.70 -8.72
CA ALA A 165 2.82 11.44 -8.67
C ALA A 165 2.08 12.40 -7.72
N GLU A 166 2.63 12.70 -6.53
CA GLU A 166 2.08 13.73 -5.63
C GLU A 166 2.05 15.11 -6.31
N THR A 167 3.10 15.47 -7.07
CA THR A 167 3.18 16.73 -7.80
C THR A 167 2.12 16.81 -8.90
N ILE A 168 1.94 15.76 -9.69
CA ILE A 168 0.92 15.69 -10.74
C ILE A 168 -0.47 15.87 -10.11
N ILE A 169 -0.78 15.14 -9.04
CA ILE A 169 -2.06 15.26 -8.34
C ILE A 169 -2.31 16.68 -7.85
N TYR A 170 -1.29 17.32 -7.27
CA TYR A 170 -1.41 18.71 -6.79
C TYR A 170 -1.77 19.68 -7.92
N GLU A 171 -1.20 19.52 -9.13
CA GLU A 171 -1.56 20.35 -10.28
C GLU A 171 -2.98 20.04 -10.80
N TYR A 172 -3.42 18.77 -10.72
CA TYR A 172 -4.78 18.37 -11.09
C TYR A 172 -5.84 18.82 -10.07
N ILE A 173 -5.51 18.94 -8.78
CA ILE A 173 -6.40 19.55 -7.77
C ILE A 173 -6.74 20.99 -8.16
N LYS A 174 -5.78 21.75 -8.65
CA LYS A 174 -6.01 23.13 -9.16
C LYS A 174 -6.94 23.18 -10.39
N LYS A 175 -7.05 22.06 -11.12
CA LYS A 175 -7.98 21.89 -12.25
C LYS A 175 -9.34 21.31 -11.83
N GLY A 176 -9.59 21.14 -10.52
CA GLY A 176 -10.86 20.64 -9.98
C GLY A 176 -10.91 19.14 -9.68
N CYS A 177 -9.78 18.42 -9.71
CA CYS A 177 -9.74 17.01 -9.29
C CYS A 177 -9.96 16.91 -7.77
N LYS A 178 -10.95 16.12 -7.34
CA LYS A 178 -11.24 15.84 -5.92
C LYS A 178 -10.32 14.75 -5.41
N ALA A 179 -9.01 15.01 -5.34
CA ALA A 179 -8.01 14.02 -4.99
C ALA A 179 -7.63 14.06 -3.51
N LYS A 180 -7.29 12.90 -2.96
CA LYS A 180 -6.73 12.66 -1.64
C LYS A 180 -5.39 11.95 -1.77
N VAL A 181 -4.37 12.41 -1.03
CA VAL A 181 -3.04 11.81 -1.02
C VAL A 181 -2.72 11.29 0.37
N ILE A 182 -2.40 10.00 0.47
CA ILE A 182 -1.98 9.35 1.72
C ILE A 182 -0.57 8.80 1.57
N ARG A 183 0.30 9.04 2.56
CA ARG A 183 1.65 8.45 2.66
C ARG A 183 1.59 7.25 3.58
N ILE A 184 1.59 6.06 2.98
CA ILE A 184 1.47 4.79 3.70
C ILE A 184 2.82 4.40 4.28
N PHE A 185 2.87 4.14 5.58
CA PHE A 185 4.00 3.51 6.27
C PHE A 185 3.87 1.99 6.25
N ASN A 186 4.87 1.26 6.80
CA ASN A 186 4.90 -0.19 6.71
C ASN A 186 3.59 -0.82 7.21
N THR A 187 2.90 -1.46 6.30
CA THR A 187 1.63 -2.14 6.54
C THR A 187 1.78 -3.64 6.29
N TYR A 188 1.14 -4.45 7.13
CA TYR A 188 1.16 -5.91 7.03
C TYR A 188 -0.22 -6.51 7.26
N GLY A 189 -0.43 -7.76 6.83
CA GLY A 189 -1.70 -8.45 7.00
C GLY A 189 -1.94 -9.56 5.97
N PRO A 190 -3.13 -10.16 5.96
CA PRO A 190 -3.55 -11.16 4.98
C PRO A 190 -3.46 -10.66 3.54
N TYR A 191 -3.31 -11.58 2.60
CA TYR A 191 -3.16 -11.36 1.14
C TYR A 191 -1.83 -10.73 0.71
N MET A 192 -0.86 -10.52 1.62
CA MET A 192 0.53 -10.28 1.20
C MET A 192 1.07 -11.49 0.46
N ASP A 193 1.96 -11.25 -0.50
CA ASP A 193 2.70 -12.32 -1.17
C ASP A 193 3.68 -12.95 -0.16
N PRO A 194 3.71 -14.29 0.02
CA PRO A 194 4.72 -14.96 0.84
C PRO A 194 6.17 -14.63 0.45
N ASN A 195 6.37 -14.19 -0.81
CA ASN A 195 7.67 -13.79 -1.36
C ASN A 195 7.73 -12.27 -1.62
N ASP A 196 6.99 -11.49 -0.83
CA ASP A 196 6.93 -10.02 -0.98
C ASP A 196 8.28 -9.34 -0.73
N GLY A 197 9.13 -9.92 0.10
CA GLY A 197 10.45 -9.39 0.44
C GLY A 197 10.46 -8.39 1.60
N ARG A 198 9.30 -7.99 2.13
CA ARG A 198 9.22 -7.13 3.32
C ARG A 198 9.33 -7.94 4.61
N VAL A 199 9.87 -7.32 5.65
CA VAL A 199 10.32 -8.00 6.88
C VAL A 199 9.24 -8.86 7.56
N VAL A 200 8.01 -8.37 7.71
CA VAL A 200 6.95 -9.13 8.41
C VAL A 200 6.58 -10.41 7.67
N SER A 201 6.36 -10.34 6.35
CA SER A 201 6.09 -11.53 5.53
C SER A 201 7.27 -12.49 5.52
N ASN A 202 8.51 -11.97 5.39
CA ASN A 202 9.71 -12.79 5.39
C ASN A 202 9.87 -13.58 6.69
N PHE A 203 9.84 -12.92 7.84
CA PHE A 203 10.01 -13.57 9.14
C PHE A 203 8.95 -14.64 9.39
N ILE A 204 7.68 -14.32 9.12
CA ILE A 204 6.59 -15.28 9.31
C ILE A 204 6.76 -16.49 8.38
N CYS A 205 7.01 -16.26 7.09
CA CYS A 205 7.13 -17.36 6.12
C CYS A 205 8.37 -18.22 6.37
N GLN A 206 9.51 -17.61 6.71
CA GLN A 206 10.72 -18.33 7.09
C GLN A 206 10.47 -19.23 8.30
N MET A 207 9.88 -18.70 9.37
CA MET A 207 9.58 -19.47 10.58
C MET A 207 8.57 -20.58 10.36
N ILE A 208 7.52 -20.38 9.53
CA ILE A 208 6.56 -21.44 9.20
C ILE A 208 7.23 -22.58 8.43
N ARG A 209 8.23 -22.27 7.58
CA ARG A 209 8.99 -23.24 6.78
C ARG A 209 10.17 -23.85 7.52
N ASN A 210 10.46 -23.42 8.76
CA ASN A 210 11.67 -23.75 9.51
C ASN A 210 12.97 -23.36 8.79
N GLU A 211 12.92 -22.28 7.99
CA GLU A 211 14.08 -21.65 7.37
C GLU A 211 14.68 -20.63 8.34
N ASP A 212 15.97 -20.32 8.23
CA ASP A 212 16.62 -19.33 9.09
C ASP A 212 16.06 -17.92 8.83
N VAL A 213 15.82 -17.17 9.92
CA VAL A 213 15.28 -15.81 9.88
C VAL A 213 16.39 -14.82 9.59
N THR A 214 16.30 -14.16 8.45
CA THR A 214 17.32 -13.23 7.97
C THR A 214 17.07 -11.82 8.48
N ILE A 215 17.97 -11.32 9.34
CA ILE A 215 17.99 -9.93 9.79
C ILE A 215 19.14 -9.20 9.07
N TYR A 216 18.82 -8.07 8.40
CA TYR A 216 19.82 -7.20 7.79
C TYR A 216 20.51 -6.32 8.86
N GLY A 217 21.82 -6.07 8.69
CA GLY A 217 22.62 -5.33 9.69
C GLY A 217 22.67 -6.07 11.02
N ASP A 218 22.72 -5.31 12.10
CA ASP A 218 22.72 -5.83 13.48
C ASP A 218 21.32 -5.97 14.09
N GLY A 219 20.28 -5.61 13.34
CA GLY A 219 18.88 -5.67 13.76
C GLY A 219 18.42 -4.57 14.71
N SER A 220 19.24 -3.53 14.92
CA SER A 220 18.90 -2.37 15.76
C SER A 220 18.03 -1.34 15.01
N GLN A 221 17.99 -1.38 13.69
CA GLN A 221 17.14 -0.49 12.90
C GLN A 221 15.67 -0.65 13.29
N THR A 222 14.97 0.49 13.40
CA THR A 222 13.58 0.52 13.85
C THR A 222 12.60 0.84 12.73
N ARG A 223 11.41 0.25 12.84
CA ARG A 223 10.27 0.52 11.95
C ARG A 223 8.98 0.53 12.75
N SER A 224 8.03 1.32 12.32
CA SER A 224 6.65 1.21 12.79
C SER A 224 5.84 0.31 11.85
N PHE A 225 4.99 -0.53 12.43
CA PHE A 225 4.16 -1.48 11.66
C PHE A 225 2.70 -1.27 11.98
N GLN A 226 1.87 -1.08 10.96
CA GLN A 226 0.42 -1.03 11.12
C GLN A 226 -0.25 -2.24 10.47
N TYR A 227 -1.33 -2.73 11.09
CA TYR A 227 -2.14 -3.78 10.53
C TYR A 227 -3.06 -3.24 9.42
N ILE A 228 -3.37 -4.08 8.46
CA ILE A 228 -4.14 -3.68 7.26
C ILE A 228 -5.49 -3.04 7.59
N ASP A 229 -6.22 -3.53 8.62
CA ASP A 229 -7.53 -2.98 8.96
C ASP A 229 -7.45 -1.50 9.37
N ASP A 230 -6.39 -1.11 10.11
CA ASP A 230 -6.16 0.29 10.49
C ASP A 230 -5.88 1.17 9.25
N LEU A 231 -5.12 0.65 8.27
CA LEU A 231 -4.93 1.36 7.00
C LEU A 231 -6.26 1.57 6.27
N LEU A 232 -7.09 0.52 6.17
CA LEU A 232 -8.38 0.61 5.49
C LEU A 232 -9.33 1.59 6.20
N ASP A 233 -9.33 1.61 7.54
CA ASP A 233 -10.07 2.60 8.31
C ASP A 233 -9.62 4.03 7.98
N ALA A 234 -8.29 4.26 7.96
CA ALA A 234 -7.73 5.56 7.59
C ALA A 234 -8.09 5.98 6.16
N MET A 235 -8.02 5.05 5.20
CA MET A 235 -8.40 5.32 3.81
C MET A 235 -9.87 5.75 3.70
N ARG A 236 -10.79 5.06 4.39
CA ARG A 236 -12.22 5.42 4.40
C ARG A 236 -12.45 6.78 5.05
N VAL A 237 -11.85 7.01 6.21
CA VAL A 237 -11.96 8.30 6.90
C VAL A 237 -11.41 9.44 6.05
N MET A 238 -10.27 9.24 5.35
CA MET A 238 -9.69 10.23 4.45
C MET A 238 -10.60 10.53 3.25
N MET A 239 -11.25 9.52 2.68
CA MET A 239 -12.21 9.70 1.58
C MET A 239 -13.45 10.49 2.00
N ASP A 240 -13.85 10.42 3.28
CA ASP A 240 -15.03 11.11 3.80
C ASP A 240 -14.73 12.56 4.22
N THR A 241 -13.46 13.03 4.20
CA THR A 241 -13.13 14.44 4.47
C THR A 241 -13.58 15.36 3.35
N GLU A 242 -13.65 16.66 3.66
CA GLU A 242 -13.96 17.74 2.69
C GLU A 242 -12.90 17.79 1.59
N ASP A 243 -13.28 18.23 0.39
CA ASP A 243 -12.42 18.18 -0.80
C ASP A 243 -11.16 19.03 -0.66
N ASP A 244 -11.18 20.12 0.11
CA ASP A 244 -10.04 20.98 0.40
C ASP A 244 -9.01 20.35 1.36
N PHE A 245 -9.38 19.29 2.10
CA PHE A 245 -8.42 18.49 2.87
C PHE A 245 -7.86 17.36 2.00
N TYR A 246 -6.99 17.71 1.06
CA TYR A 246 -6.44 16.77 0.08
C TYR A 246 -5.18 16.02 0.55
N GLY A 247 -4.55 16.43 1.63
CA GLY A 247 -3.31 15.83 2.12
C GLY A 247 -2.05 16.58 1.66
N PRO A 248 -0.89 15.92 1.53
CA PRO A 248 -0.69 14.54 1.95
C PRO A 248 -0.88 14.35 3.45
N VAL A 249 -1.28 13.14 3.86
CA VAL A 249 -1.34 12.74 5.26
C VAL A 249 -0.63 11.41 5.49
N ASN A 250 0.07 11.30 6.61
CA ASN A 250 0.71 10.06 7.03
C ASN A 250 -0.31 9.07 7.59
N ILE A 251 -0.18 7.81 7.17
CA ILE A 251 -0.95 6.71 7.73
C ILE A 251 0.01 5.61 8.17
N GLY A 252 0.05 5.35 9.46
CA GLY A 252 0.98 4.40 10.07
C GLY A 252 0.72 4.20 11.55
N SER A 253 1.52 3.35 12.18
CA SER A 253 1.57 3.20 13.63
C SER A 253 2.58 4.19 14.21
N PRO A 254 2.29 4.85 15.33
CA PRO A 254 3.26 5.67 16.02
C PRO A 254 4.25 4.87 16.90
N TYR A 255 4.12 3.54 16.95
CA TYR A 255 4.96 2.67 17.77
C TYR A 255 6.04 2.01 16.92
N GLU A 256 7.28 2.13 17.35
CA GLU A 256 8.43 1.51 16.68
C GLU A 256 8.85 0.21 17.37
N PHE A 257 9.40 -0.68 16.54
CA PHE A 257 10.03 -1.92 16.97
C PHE A 257 11.34 -2.10 16.21
N SER A 258 12.37 -2.58 16.89
CA SER A 258 13.58 -3.05 16.23
C SER A 258 13.31 -4.36 15.48
N MET A 259 14.17 -4.67 14.53
CA MET A 259 14.04 -5.94 13.79
C MET A 259 14.22 -7.15 14.69
N LYS A 260 15.03 -7.03 15.77
CA LYS A 260 15.15 -8.07 16.78
C LYS A 260 13.86 -8.29 17.56
N GLU A 261 13.25 -7.21 18.09
CA GLU A 261 11.98 -7.29 18.82
C GLU A 261 10.86 -7.88 17.95
N LEU A 262 10.80 -7.49 16.66
CA LEU A 262 9.84 -8.09 15.74
C LEU A 262 10.08 -9.62 15.57
N ALA A 263 11.33 -10.02 15.38
CA ALA A 263 11.67 -11.46 15.25
C ALA A 263 11.28 -12.22 16.52
N GLU A 264 11.60 -11.70 17.70
CA GLU A 264 11.24 -12.30 18.99
C GLU A 264 9.73 -12.47 19.17
N LEU A 265 8.94 -11.45 18.75
CA LEU A 265 7.48 -11.54 18.78
C LEU A 265 6.96 -12.65 17.84
N VAL A 266 7.52 -12.78 16.63
CA VAL A 266 7.10 -13.83 15.69
C VAL A 266 7.52 -15.21 16.21
N PHE A 267 8.72 -15.37 16.80
CA PHE A 267 9.13 -16.62 17.48
C PHE A 267 8.15 -17.00 18.59
N LYS A 268 7.74 -16.04 19.42
CA LYS A 268 6.75 -16.27 20.48
C LYS A 268 5.41 -16.80 19.94
N LEU A 269 5.00 -16.33 18.75
CA LEU A 269 3.76 -16.74 18.09
C LEU A 269 3.87 -18.03 17.27
N ILE A 270 5.11 -18.45 16.93
CA ILE A 270 5.39 -19.71 16.22
C ILE A 270 6.39 -20.56 17.04
N PRO A 271 6.04 -20.98 18.27
CA PRO A 271 6.96 -21.61 19.20
C PRO A 271 7.48 -22.99 18.73
N GLN A 272 6.81 -23.59 17.74
CA GLN A 272 7.25 -24.86 17.13
C GLN A 272 8.33 -24.67 16.06
N SER A 273 8.66 -23.45 15.66
CA SER A 273 9.71 -23.21 14.67
C SER A 273 11.10 -23.58 15.18
N THR A 274 11.87 -24.25 14.34
CA THR A 274 13.28 -24.59 14.59
C THR A 274 14.26 -23.59 13.96
N SER A 275 13.74 -22.52 13.38
CA SER A 275 14.50 -21.44 12.73
C SER A 275 15.49 -20.79 13.68
N LYS A 276 16.61 -20.32 13.15
CA LYS A 276 17.59 -19.50 13.88
C LYS A 276 17.65 -18.11 13.26
N ILE A 277 18.05 -17.11 14.05
CA ILE A 277 18.33 -15.78 13.50
C ILE A 277 19.72 -15.79 12.89
N ILE A 278 19.82 -15.35 11.63
CA ILE A 278 21.08 -15.08 10.93
C ILE A 278 21.14 -13.60 10.55
N PHE A 279 22.33 -13.02 10.63
CA PHE A 279 22.57 -11.63 10.27
C PHE A 279 23.26 -11.54 8.91
N THR A 280 22.82 -10.59 8.07
CA THR A 280 23.39 -10.36 6.72
C THR A 280 23.69 -8.87 6.52
N GLU A 281 24.39 -8.52 5.46
CA GLU A 281 24.72 -7.13 5.16
C GLU A 281 23.45 -6.28 4.93
N LEU A 282 23.49 -5.03 5.40
CA LEU A 282 22.41 -4.08 5.21
C LEU A 282 22.31 -3.69 3.73
N PRO A 283 21.11 -3.69 3.12
CA PRO A 283 20.91 -3.21 1.77
C PRO A 283 21.30 -1.73 1.62
N LYS A 284 21.82 -1.37 0.45
CA LYS A 284 22.18 0.01 0.15
C LYS A 284 20.93 0.90 0.15
N ASP A 285 21.07 2.11 0.72
CA ASP A 285 20.00 3.12 0.83
C ASP A 285 18.77 2.65 1.67
N ASP A 286 18.94 1.65 2.57
CA ASP A 286 17.85 1.30 3.49
C ASP A 286 17.83 2.29 4.67
N PRO A 287 16.72 3.03 4.92
CA PRO A 287 16.65 4.02 5.98
C PRO A 287 16.91 3.41 7.36
N LYS A 288 17.56 4.15 8.26
CA LYS A 288 17.84 3.68 9.62
C LYS A 288 16.59 3.67 10.51
N GLN A 289 15.76 4.70 10.39
CA GLN A 289 14.58 4.91 11.24
C GLN A 289 13.37 5.34 10.39
N ARG A 290 12.19 4.80 10.71
CA ARG A 290 10.95 5.20 10.03
C ARG A 290 9.74 5.07 10.94
N GLN A 291 9.20 6.22 11.35
CA GLN A 291 8.04 6.33 12.23
C GLN A 291 7.08 7.41 11.71
N ALA A 292 5.79 7.07 11.64
CA ALA A 292 4.77 8.01 11.21
C ALA A 292 4.43 9.02 12.31
N ASP A 293 4.55 10.32 12.04
CA ASP A 293 3.74 11.31 12.75
C ASP A 293 2.35 11.33 12.12
N ILE A 294 1.34 10.91 12.87
CA ILE A 294 -0.06 10.81 12.41
C ILE A 294 -0.93 11.97 12.90
N THR A 295 -0.32 12.99 13.50
CA THR A 295 -1.02 14.11 14.16
C THR A 295 -2.01 14.79 13.21
N LYS A 296 -1.61 15.05 11.98
CA LYS A 296 -2.44 15.76 10.98
C LYS A 296 -3.78 15.06 10.71
N LEU A 297 -3.77 13.75 10.48
CA LEU A 297 -5.00 12.98 10.25
C LEU A 297 -5.80 12.80 11.54
N LYS A 298 -5.12 12.55 12.67
CA LYS A 298 -5.75 12.39 13.98
C LYS A 298 -6.49 13.65 14.41
N GLU A 299 -5.89 14.83 14.28
CA GLU A 299 -6.53 16.11 14.63
C GLU A 299 -7.75 16.40 13.72
N LYS A 300 -7.64 16.10 12.43
CA LYS A 300 -8.73 16.35 11.47
C LYS A 300 -9.92 15.41 11.67
N THR A 301 -9.69 14.15 12.03
CA THR A 301 -10.71 13.09 11.92
C THR A 301 -10.91 12.26 13.18
N GLY A 302 -10.03 12.40 14.16
CA GLY A 302 -9.99 11.52 15.35
C GLY A 302 -9.42 10.12 15.08
N TRP A 303 -9.00 9.82 13.83
CA TRP A 303 -8.45 8.51 13.50
C TRP A 303 -7.12 8.25 14.19
N GLN A 304 -6.96 7.02 14.67
CA GLN A 304 -5.69 6.46 15.14
C GLN A 304 -5.71 4.94 14.99
N PRO A 305 -4.54 4.28 14.81
CA PRO A 305 -4.47 2.83 14.72
C PRO A 305 -4.92 2.18 16.04
N LYS A 306 -5.64 1.05 15.94
CA LYS A 306 -6.23 0.35 17.08
C LYS A 306 -5.66 -1.06 17.28
N VAL A 307 -5.15 -1.67 16.21
CA VAL A 307 -4.68 -3.06 16.24
C VAL A 307 -3.23 -3.10 16.76
N LYS A 308 -3.03 -3.77 17.89
CA LYS A 308 -1.68 -3.98 18.43
C LYS A 308 -0.87 -4.90 17.52
N LEU A 309 0.45 -4.71 17.47
CA LEU A 309 1.35 -5.50 16.62
C LEU A 309 1.16 -7.02 16.86
N PHE A 310 1.09 -7.44 18.12
CA PHE A 310 0.90 -8.84 18.49
C PHE A 310 -0.37 -9.45 17.88
N ASP A 311 -1.52 -8.77 18.04
CA ASP A 311 -2.82 -9.24 17.57
C ASP A 311 -2.88 -9.30 16.02
N GLY A 312 -2.26 -8.32 15.36
CA GLY A 312 -2.15 -8.30 13.90
C GLY A 312 -1.23 -9.40 13.35
N LEU A 313 -0.12 -9.69 14.07
CA LEU A 313 0.79 -10.78 13.71
C LEU A 313 0.10 -12.15 13.82
N GLU A 314 -0.69 -12.42 14.87
CA GLU A 314 -1.45 -13.66 14.99
C GLU A 314 -2.35 -13.91 13.77
N LYS A 315 -3.14 -12.92 13.38
CA LYS A 315 -4.03 -13.01 12.20
C LYS A 315 -3.24 -13.22 10.90
N THR A 316 -2.08 -12.56 10.79
CA THR A 316 -1.21 -12.67 9.60
C THR A 316 -0.55 -14.05 9.51
N ILE A 317 -0.10 -14.59 10.64
CA ILE A 317 0.46 -15.94 10.74
C ILE A 317 -0.59 -16.99 10.38
N GLU A 318 -1.82 -16.86 10.87
CA GLU A 318 -2.92 -17.76 10.53
C GLU A 318 -3.19 -17.78 9.01
N TYR A 319 -3.16 -16.59 8.38
CA TYR A 319 -3.29 -16.47 6.93
C TYR A 319 -2.15 -17.20 6.20
N PHE A 320 -0.88 -16.94 6.56
CA PHE A 320 0.26 -17.54 5.88
C PHE A 320 0.34 -19.06 6.10
N ARG A 321 -0.06 -19.58 7.27
CA ARG A 321 -0.17 -21.05 7.47
C ARG A 321 -1.10 -21.69 6.44
N LYS A 322 -2.25 -21.07 6.17
CA LYS A 322 -3.21 -21.57 5.17
C LYS A 322 -2.69 -21.39 3.73
N GLU A 323 -1.98 -20.31 3.46
CA GLU A 323 -1.48 -19.99 2.13
C GLU A 323 -0.28 -20.85 1.71
N LEU A 324 0.59 -21.23 2.65
CA LEU A 324 1.79 -22.02 2.37
C LEU A 324 1.54 -23.54 2.29
N VAL A 325 0.35 -24.00 2.65
CA VAL A 325 -0.06 -25.43 2.53
C VAL A 325 -0.75 -25.71 1.18
N LYS A 326 -1.15 -24.65 0.46
CA LYS A 326 -1.74 -24.78 -0.89
C LYS A 326 -0.67 -25.07 -1.94
#